data_9ecb0b1f6b0e0ebd429d49eb98034f59
#
_entry.id   9ecb0b1f6b0e0ebd429d49eb98034f59
#
_cell.length_a   1.000
_cell.length_b   1.000
_cell.length_c   1.000
_cell.angle_alpha   90.00
_cell.angle_beta   90.00
_cell.angle_gamma   90.00
#
_symmetry.space_group_name_H-M   'P 1'
#
loop_
_entity.id
_entity.type
_entity.pdbx_description
1 polymer ?
#
loop_
_entity_poly.entity_id
_entity_poly.type
_entity_poly.pdbx_seq_one_letter_code
_entity_poly.pdbx_strand_id
1 'polypeptide(L)'
;SGISLADIVYSWGVLHHTGNMWKAVENASRFIKDNGIFYVALYVTTPKSDYWVRIKKRYNTASSAGKAFMEQWYMWRHLIIPYFMRSKDPLKYILEYKQKRGMSYFTDVKDWLGGYPYEHAKIEEVLKFCREKLGLELAGLGTGEACIEYLFKKSGKRS
;
A
#
# COMPACT_ATOMS: atom_id res chain seq x y z
N SER A 1 -2.09 19.43 22.03
CA SER A 1 -2.89 18.21 22.22
C SER A 1 -1.99 17.02 21.94
N GLY A 2 -1.50 16.36 23.01
CA GLY A 2 -0.64 15.19 22.87
C GLY A 2 -1.47 13.96 22.52
N ILE A 3 -1.14 13.26 21.42
CA ILE A 3 -1.67 11.93 21.16
C ILE A 3 -1.06 11.00 22.21
N SER A 4 -1.90 10.24 22.92
CA SER A 4 -1.45 9.27 23.92
C SER A 4 -0.83 8.04 23.27
N LEU A 5 0.11 7.38 23.95
CA LEU A 5 0.66 6.11 23.51
C LEU A 5 -0.42 5.02 23.50
N ALA A 6 -0.32 4.11 22.53
CA ALA A 6 -1.28 3.04 22.31
C ALA A 6 -0.62 1.65 22.43
N ASP A 7 -1.40 0.67 22.83
CA ASP A 7 -0.96 -0.73 22.88
C ASP A 7 -0.80 -1.31 21.46
N ILE A 8 -1.60 -0.81 20.52
CA ILE A 8 -1.54 -1.17 19.10
C ILE A 8 -1.53 0.10 18.27
N VAL A 9 -0.56 0.21 17.37
CA VAL A 9 -0.52 1.21 16.30
C VAL A 9 -0.68 0.46 14.97
N TYR A 10 -1.72 0.81 14.23
CA TYR A 10 -2.10 0.14 12.99
C TYR A 10 -2.07 1.11 11.82
N SER A 11 -1.40 0.73 10.75
CA SER A 11 -1.40 1.49 9.48
C SER A 11 -1.30 0.54 8.29
N TRP A 12 -2.41 0.36 7.61
CA TRP A 12 -2.48 -0.53 6.45
C TRP A 12 -2.63 0.28 5.16
N GLY A 13 -1.65 0.18 4.26
CA GLY A 13 -1.74 0.78 2.94
C GLY A 13 -1.63 2.32 2.88
N VAL A 14 -1.11 3.00 3.91
CA VAL A 14 -1.13 4.47 4.03
C VAL A 14 0.26 5.10 3.99
N LEU A 15 1.20 4.61 4.80
CA LEU A 15 2.46 5.32 5.05
C LEU A 15 3.37 5.46 3.83
N HIS A 16 3.21 4.59 2.84
CA HIS A 16 3.93 4.63 1.57
C HIS A 16 3.33 5.60 0.53
N HIS A 17 2.32 6.38 0.92
CA HIS A 17 1.74 7.45 0.11
C HIS A 17 2.02 8.85 0.66
N THR A 18 2.95 8.99 1.61
CA THR A 18 3.22 10.25 2.30
C THR A 18 4.29 11.11 1.65
N GLY A 19 5.05 10.58 0.69
CA GLY A 19 6.19 11.24 0.06
C GLY A 19 7.47 11.20 0.90
N ASN A 20 7.39 10.62 2.12
CA ASN A 20 8.53 10.28 2.96
C ASN A 20 8.16 9.10 3.87
N MET A 21 8.06 7.92 3.25
CA MET A 21 7.61 6.69 3.91
C MET A 21 8.39 6.38 5.19
N TRP A 22 9.72 6.50 5.16
CA TRP A 22 10.56 6.20 6.33
C TRP A 22 10.26 7.13 7.50
N LYS A 23 10.05 8.43 7.23
CA LYS A 23 9.67 9.39 8.26
C LYS A 23 8.27 9.15 8.79
N ALA A 24 7.35 8.74 7.93
CA ALA A 24 5.99 8.39 8.32
C ALA A 24 5.97 7.14 9.22
N VAL A 25 6.76 6.10 8.89
CA VAL A 25 6.93 4.91 9.71
C VAL A 25 7.54 5.26 11.07
N GLU A 26 8.61 6.08 11.08
CA GLU A 26 9.24 6.57 12.32
C GLU A 26 8.22 7.33 13.18
N ASN A 27 7.47 8.27 12.60
CA ASN A 27 6.49 9.05 13.34
C ASN A 27 5.38 8.17 13.93
N ALA A 28 4.85 7.22 13.15
CA ALA A 28 3.84 6.29 13.62
C ALA A 28 4.36 5.42 14.79
N SER A 29 5.61 4.96 14.71
CA SER A 29 6.21 4.11 15.74
C SER A 29 6.38 4.79 17.10
N ARG A 30 6.40 6.13 17.14
CA ARG A 30 6.52 6.90 18.39
C ARG A 30 5.30 6.78 19.31
N PHE A 31 4.16 6.39 18.75
CA PHE A 31 2.93 6.22 19.50
C PHE A 31 2.74 4.84 20.13
N ILE A 32 3.73 3.94 19.94
CA ILE A 32 3.67 2.58 20.49
C ILE A 32 4.15 2.61 21.95
N LYS A 33 3.33 2.09 22.87
CA LYS A 33 3.75 1.81 24.26
C LYS A 33 4.87 0.77 24.31
N ASP A 34 5.60 0.71 25.39
CA ASP A 34 6.51 -0.41 25.67
C ASP A 34 5.71 -1.71 25.73
N ASN A 35 6.23 -2.78 25.14
CA ASN A 35 5.55 -4.06 24.86
C ASN A 35 4.36 -3.97 23.89
N GLY A 36 4.10 -2.81 23.29
CA GLY A 36 3.04 -2.61 22.30
C GLY A 36 3.39 -3.15 20.92
N ILE A 37 2.39 -3.16 20.07
CA ILE A 37 2.43 -3.74 18.73
C ILE A 37 2.34 -2.63 17.67
N PHE A 38 3.17 -2.75 16.64
CA PHE A 38 3.08 -1.96 15.40
C PHE A 38 2.74 -2.89 14.24
N TYR A 39 1.53 -2.74 13.70
CA TYR A 39 1.11 -3.43 12.49
C TYR A 39 1.12 -2.46 11.33
N VAL A 40 1.95 -2.73 10.33
CA VAL A 40 2.10 -1.85 9.16
C VAL A 40 2.13 -2.66 7.87
N ALA A 41 1.38 -2.19 6.86
CA ALA A 41 1.42 -2.75 5.52
C ALA A 41 2.03 -1.73 4.55
N LEU A 42 3.09 -2.14 3.86
CA LEU A 42 3.86 -1.31 2.93
C LEU A 42 3.99 -2.00 1.57
N TYR A 43 4.07 -1.20 0.50
CA TYR A 43 4.36 -1.72 -0.83
C TYR A 43 5.76 -2.32 -0.90
N VAL A 44 5.83 -3.52 -1.47
CA VAL A 44 7.10 -4.19 -1.71
C VAL A 44 7.72 -3.77 -3.05
N THR A 45 9.04 -3.64 -3.08
CA THR A 45 9.77 -3.42 -4.33
C THR A 45 9.63 -4.61 -5.26
N THR A 46 9.15 -4.37 -6.46
CA THR A 46 9.01 -5.35 -7.54
C THR A 46 9.74 -4.83 -8.79
N PRO A 47 10.03 -5.66 -9.79
CA PRO A 47 10.61 -5.21 -11.06
C PRO A 47 9.75 -4.16 -11.80
N LYS A 48 8.47 -4.03 -11.43
CA LYS A 48 7.54 -3.05 -12.03
C LYS A 48 7.33 -1.80 -11.16
N SER A 49 7.97 -1.68 -10.01
CA SER A 49 7.73 -0.56 -9.08
C SER A 49 8.02 0.80 -9.73
N ASP A 50 9.18 0.96 -10.38
CA ASP A 50 9.54 2.21 -11.06
C ASP A 50 8.60 2.55 -12.23
N TYR A 51 8.10 1.55 -12.93
CA TYR A 51 7.07 1.73 -13.95
C TYR A 51 5.81 2.32 -13.32
N TRP A 52 5.34 1.77 -12.19
CA TRP A 52 4.16 2.27 -11.50
C TRP A 52 4.35 3.66 -10.91
N VAL A 53 5.52 3.99 -10.37
CA VAL A 53 5.85 5.36 -9.94
C VAL A 53 5.61 6.36 -11.09
N ARG A 54 6.13 6.05 -12.29
CA ARG A 54 5.98 6.92 -13.48
C ARG A 54 4.53 7.04 -13.94
N ILE A 55 3.79 5.92 -14.00
CA ILE A 55 2.39 5.92 -14.40
C ILE A 55 1.53 6.73 -13.43
N LYS A 56 1.67 6.50 -12.12
CA LYS A 56 0.92 7.22 -11.10
C LYS A 56 1.24 8.72 -11.09
N LYS A 57 2.51 9.09 -11.22
CA LYS A 57 2.92 10.49 -11.35
C LYS A 57 2.27 11.14 -12.57
N ARG A 58 2.33 10.47 -13.75
CA ARG A 58 1.71 10.98 -14.99
C ARG A 58 0.19 11.13 -14.84
N TYR A 59 -0.48 10.16 -14.22
CA TYR A 59 -1.92 10.23 -13.99
C TYR A 59 -2.29 11.45 -13.13
N ASN A 60 -1.54 11.72 -12.05
CA ASN A 60 -1.84 12.83 -11.15
C ASN A 60 -1.62 14.22 -11.80
N THR A 61 -0.72 14.32 -12.78
CA THR A 61 -0.44 15.55 -13.52
C THR A 61 -1.24 15.68 -14.83
N ALA A 62 -2.00 14.65 -15.23
CA ALA A 62 -2.76 14.66 -16.46
C ALA A 62 -4.03 15.51 -16.36
N SER A 63 -4.47 16.05 -17.51
CA SER A 63 -5.79 16.66 -17.66
C SER A 63 -6.91 15.64 -17.45
N SER A 64 -8.15 16.09 -17.24
CA SER A 64 -9.31 15.19 -17.10
C SER A 64 -9.45 14.21 -18.26
N ALA A 65 -9.24 14.66 -19.50
CA ALA A 65 -9.25 13.80 -20.68
C ALA A 65 -8.09 12.78 -20.66
N GLY A 66 -6.90 13.22 -20.24
CA GLY A 66 -5.75 12.34 -20.07
C GLY A 66 -5.96 11.25 -19.00
N LYS A 67 -6.58 11.61 -17.87
CA LYS A 67 -6.96 10.66 -16.83
C LYS A 67 -7.95 9.62 -17.35
N ALA A 68 -9.02 10.08 -18.02
CA ALA A 68 -10.01 9.18 -18.62
C ALA A 68 -9.37 8.22 -19.64
N PHE A 69 -8.47 8.70 -20.48
CA PHE A 69 -7.73 7.85 -21.42
C PHE A 69 -6.88 6.79 -20.68
N MET A 70 -6.16 7.18 -19.63
CA MET A 70 -5.33 6.26 -18.85
C MET A 70 -6.18 5.21 -18.11
N GLU A 71 -7.36 5.59 -17.60
CA GLU A 71 -8.31 4.68 -16.97
C GLU A 71 -8.83 3.64 -17.98
N GLN A 72 -9.26 4.09 -19.17
CA GLN A 72 -9.69 3.19 -20.25
C GLN A 72 -8.58 2.25 -20.70
N TRP A 73 -7.36 2.78 -20.91
CA TRP A 73 -6.19 1.99 -21.26
C TRP A 73 -5.92 0.91 -20.21
N TYR A 74 -5.96 1.28 -18.92
CA TYR A 74 -5.77 0.35 -17.82
C TYR A 74 -6.81 -0.78 -17.85
N MET A 75 -8.10 -0.43 -18.00
CA MET A 75 -9.18 -1.41 -18.08
C MET A 75 -9.00 -2.36 -19.27
N TRP A 76 -8.70 -1.83 -20.46
CA TRP A 76 -8.43 -2.64 -21.64
C TRP A 76 -7.27 -3.62 -21.38
N ARG A 77 -6.16 -3.11 -20.88
CA ARG A 77 -4.92 -3.89 -20.70
C ARG A 77 -5.02 -4.93 -19.61
N HIS A 78 -5.70 -4.64 -18.52
CA HIS A 78 -5.70 -5.46 -17.30
C HIS A 78 -7.01 -6.24 -17.07
N LEU A 79 -8.10 -5.85 -17.71
CA LEU A 79 -9.37 -6.56 -17.60
C LEU A 79 -9.81 -7.15 -18.94
N ILE A 80 -10.10 -6.30 -19.94
CA ILE A 80 -10.77 -6.75 -21.16
C ILE A 80 -9.95 -7.80 -21.92
N ILE A 81 -8.69 -7.48 -22.25
CA ILE A 81 -7.80 -8.40 -23.00
C ILE A 81 -7.60 -9.73 -22.25
N PRO A 82 -7.21 -9.77 -20.96
CA PRO A 82 -7.01 -11.02 -20.25
C PRO A 82 -8.28 -11.88 -20.11
N TYR A 83 -9.45 -11.23 -19.93
CA TYR A 83 -10.72 -11.95 -19.83
C TYR A 83 -11.15 -12.53 -21.16
N PHE A 84 -10.99 -11.76 -22.25
CA PHE A 84 -11.26 -12.25 -23.60
C PHE A 84 -10.38 -13.46 -23.94
N MET A 85 -9.07 -13.37 -23.66
CA MET A 85 -8.13 -14.49 -23.90
C MET A 85 -8.46 -15.75 -23.08
N ARG A 86 -9.15 -15.61 -21.95
CA ARG A 86 -9.53 -16.72 -21.07
C ARG A 86 -10.98 -17.16 -21.26
N SER A 87 -11.69 -16.65 -22.28
CA SER A 87 -13.11 -16.88 -22.53
C SER A 87 -13.99 -16.59 -21.29
N LYS A 88 -13.63 -15.55 -20.52
CA LYS A 88 -14.37 -15.10 -19.34
C LYS A 88 -15.14 -13.82 -19.66
N ASP A 89 -16.25 -13.62 -18.98
CA ASP A 89 -17.10 -12.44 -19.13
C ASP A 89 -16.58 -11.27 -18.24
N PRO A 90 -16.03 -10.19 -18.84
CA PRO A 90 -15.57 -9.03 -18.09
C PRO A 90 -16.70 -8.20 -17.49
N LEU A 91 -17.90 -8.19 -18.10
CA LEU A 91 -19.06 -7.46 -17.58
C LEU A 91 -19.55 -8.08 -16.27
N LYS A 92 -19.66 -9.41 -16.23
CA LYS A 92 -20.00 -10.12 -15.01
C LYS A 92 -19.01 -9.80 -13.87
N TYR A 93 -17.71 -9.77 -14.17
CA TYR A 93 -16.69 -9.39 -13.19
C TYR A 93 -16.90 -7.98 -12.64
N ILE A 94 -17.16 -6.99 -13.51
CA ILE A 94 -17.42 -5.60 -13.10
C ILE A 94 -18.66 -5.49 -12.20
N LEU A 95 -19.75 -6.19 -12.56
CA LEU A 95 -20.99 -6.18 -11.80
C LEU A 95 -20.84 -6.79 -10.40
N GLU A 96 -20.11 -7.91 -10.31
CA GLU A 96 -19.85 -8.60 -9.04
C GLU A 96 -18.76 -7.93 -8.20
N TYR A 97 -17.96 -7.02 -8.77
CA TYR A 97 -16.78 -6.44 -8.13
C TYR A 97 -17.12 -5.76 -6.82
N LYS A 98 -18.18 -4.97 -6.79
CA LYS A 98 -18.60 -4.22 -5.60
C LYS A 98 -18.93 -5.15 -4.42
N GLN A 99 -19.55 -6.29 -4.69
CA GLN A 99 -19.88 -7.27 -3.64
C GLN A 99 -18.61 -7.92 -3.05
N LYS A 100 -17.59 -8.12 -3.88
CA LYS A 100 -16.33 -8.78 -3.49
C LYS A 100 -15.33 -7.83 -2.83
N ARG A 101 -15.29 -6.57 -3.28
CA ARG A 101 -14.24 -5.60 -2.88
C ARG A 101 -14.77 -4.42 -2.05
N GLY A 102 -16.08 -4.27 -1.90
CA GLY A 102 -16.69 -3.16 -1.16
C GLY A 102 -16.77 -1.84 -1.94
N MET A 103 -16.11 -1.73 -3.12
CA MET A 103 -16.14 -0.55 -3.99
C MET A 103 -16.36 -0.93 -5.45
N SER A 104 -16.75 0.03 -6.30
CA SER A 104 -16.91 -0.23 -7.72
C SER A 104 -15.55 -0.45 -8.40
N TYR A 105 -15.51 -1.26 -9.46
CA TYR A 105 -14.29 -1.47 -10.25
C TYR A 105 -13.70 -0.16 -10.77
N PHE A 106 -14.54 0.78 -11.23
CA PHE A 106 -14.08 2.08 -11.73
C PHE A 106 -13.44 2.95 -10.64
N THR A 107 -13.98 2.89 -9.42
CA THR A 107 -13.39 3.60 -8.26
C THR A 107 -12.03 3.01 -7.93
N ASP A 108 -11.92 1.67 -7.89
CA ASP A 108 -10.66 0.98 -7.59
C ASP A 108 -9.58 1.28 -8.64
N VAL A 109 -9.93 1.36 -9.93
CA VAL A 109 -9.01 1.78 -11.01
C VAL A 109 -8.50 3.20 -10.78
N LYS A 110 -9.37 4.13 -10.39
CA LYS A 110 -8.99 5.53 -10.10
C LYS A 110 -8.08 5.62 -8.88
N ASP A 111 -8.42 4.90 -7.82
CA ASP A 111 -7.61 4.83 -6.60
C ASP A 111 -6.23 4.22 -6.89
N TRP A 112 -6.20 3.14 -7.64
CA TRP A 112 -4.94 2.52 -8.05
C TRP A 112 -4.06 3.45 -8.87
N LEU A 113 -4.60 4.09 -9.90
CA LEU A 113 -3.84 5.03 -10.75
C LEU A 113 -3.50 6.33 -10.02
N GLY A 114 -4.41 6.79 -9.14
CA GLY A 114 -4.30 8.05 -8.40
C GLY A 114 -3.40 7.99 -7.17
N GLY A 115 -3.08 6.82 -6.66
CA GLY A 115 -2.29 6.62 -5.44
C GLY A 115 -0.83 7.08 -5.57
N TYR A 116 -0.61 8.38 -5.51
CA TYR A 116 0.69 9.03 -5.56
C TYR A 116 0.80 10.06 -4.42
N PRO A 117 1.95 10.19 -3.74
CA PRO A 117 3.23 9.48 -3.95
C PRO A 117 3.09 7.95 -3.84
N TYR A 118 3.92 7.21 -4.56
CA TYR A 118 3.98 5.76 -4.53
C TYR A 118 5.40 5.36 -4.14
N GLU A 119 5.57 5.02 -2.88
CA GLU A 119 6.85 4.60 -2.32
C GLU A 119 6.80 3.09 -2.05
N HIS A 120 7.93 2.45 -2.17
CA HIS A 120 8.08 1.01 -1.95
C HIS A 120 9.44 0.70 -1.35
N ALA A 121 9.56 -0.42 -0.66
CA ALA A 121 10.83 -0.87 -0.10
C ALA A 121 10.98 -2.37 -0.24
N LYS A 122 12.23 -2.85 -0.21
CA LYS A 122 12.50 -4.28 -0.07
C LYS A 122 12.19 -4.71 1.37
N ILE A 123 11.84 -5.98 1.55
CA ILE A 123 11.52 -6.54 2.87
C ILE A 123 12.69 -6.32 3.83
N GLU A 124 13.91 -6.64 3.38
CA GLU A 124 15.13 -6.47 4.19
C GLU A 124 15.38 -5.02 4.61
N GLU A 125 15.02 -4.04 3.79
CA GLU A 125 15.17 -2.61 4.12
C GLU A 125 14.21 -2.21 5.26
N VAL A 126 12.96 -2.68 5.20
CA VAL A 126 11.96 -2.42 6.24
C VAL A 126 12.38 -3.08 7.55
N LEU A 127 12.81 -4.35 7.51
CA LEU A 127 13.25 -5.08 8.69
C LEU A 127 14.47 -4.42 9.34
N LYS A 128 15.45 -4.04 8.52
CA LYS A 128 16.65 -3.34 8.99
C LYS A 128 16.30 -2.00 9.64
N PHE A 129 15.49 -1.17 8.97
CA PHE A 129 15.07 0.12 9.47
C PHE A 129 14.33 0.01 10.80
N CYS A 130 13.33 -0.87 10.87
CA CYS A 130 12.53 -1.05 12.08
C CYS A 130 13.37 -1.55 13.25
N ARG A 131 14.29 -2.49 13.01
CA ARG A 131 15.16 -3.03 14.06
C ARG A 131 16.22 -2.02 14.51
N GLU A 132 16.99 -1.44 13.56
CA GLU A 132 18.18 -0.65 13.90
C GLU A 132 17.84 0.80 14.27
N LYS A 133 16.81 1.37 13.68
CA LYS A 133 16.44 2.77 13.94
C LYS A 133 15.29 2.93 14.94
N LEU A 134 14.37 1.97 14.99
CA LEU A 134 13.17 2.08 15.82
C LEU A 134 13.17 1.14 17.04
N GLY A 135 14.13 0.19 17.11
CA GLY A 135 14.18 -0.80 18.19
C GLY A 135 12.98 -1.76 18.23
N LEU A 136 12.42 -2.03 17.05
CA LEU A 136 11.27 -2.92 16.91
C LEU A 136 11.71 -4.31 16.46
N GLU A 137 11.15 -5.35 17.06
CA GLU A 137 11.40 -6.74 16.71
C GLU A 137 10.27 -7.29 15.85
N LEU A 138 10.60 -8.02 14.78
CA LEU A 138 9.61 -8.67 13.94
C LEU A 138 8.94 -9.83 14.71
N ALA A 139 7.62 -9.77 14.85
CA ALA A 139 6.80 -10.83 15.45
C ALA A 139 6.00 -11.62 14.41
N GLY A 140 5.76 -11.06 13.23
CA GLY A 140 5.06 -11.76 12.15
C GLY A 140 5.18 -11.04 10.81
N LEU A 141 5.04 -11.80 9.73
CA LEU A 141 5.08 -11.32 8.35
C LEU A 141 3.95 -11.98 7.56
N GLY A 142 3.17 -11.16 6.87
CA GLY A 142 2.12 -11.61 5.96
C GLY A 142 2.35 -11.07 4.55
N THR A 143 1.90 -11.84 3.55
CA THR A 143 1.93 -11.41 2.15
C THR A 143 0.53 -11.10 1.67
N GLY A 144 0.26 -9.83 1.38
CA GLY A 144 -0.97 -9.38 0.72
C GLY A 144 -0.81 -9.29 -0.80
N GLU A 145 -1.85 -8.81 -1.50
CA GLU A 145 -1.86 -8.70 -2.97
C GLU A 145 -0.77 -7.76 -3.52
N ALA A 146 -0.50 -6.64 -2.85
CA ALA A 146 0.49 -5.64 -3.27
C ALA A 146 1.37 -5.15 -2.12
N CYS A 147 0.95 -5.39 -0.88
CA CYS A 147 1.66 -4.99 0.33
C CYS A 147 2.24 -6.21 1.03
N ILE A 148 3.34 -5.98 1.72
CA ILE A 148 3.81 -6.88 2.77
C ILE A 148 3.31 -6.32 4.09
N GLU A 149 2.74 -7.18 4.90
CA GLU A 149 2.21 -6.87 6.23
C GLU A 149 3.24 -7.27 7.28
N TYR A 150 3.63 -6.32 8.08
CA TYR A 150 4.63 -6.52 9.14
C TYR A 150 3.98 -6.33 10.49
N LEU A 151 4.16 -7.30 11.37
CA LEU A 151 3.82 -7.23 12.78
C LEU A 151 5.11 -7.07 13.56
N PHE A 152 5.33 -5.89 14.12
CA PHE A 152 6.46 -5.63 15.00
C PHE A 152 6.01 -5.51 16.45
N LYS A 153 6.92 -5.84 17.36
CA LYS A 153 6.77 -5.65 18.80
C LYS A 153 7.85 -4.70 19.29
N LYS A 154 7.47 -3.74 20.10
CA LYS A 154 8.42 -2.86 20.79
C LYS A 154 8.87 -3.54 22.07
N SER A 155 10.16 -3.81 22.19
CA SER A 155 10.73 -4.32 23.44
C SER A 155 10.56 -3.30 24.55
N GLY A 156 10.10 -3.73 25.72
CA GLY A 156 10.09 -2.90 26.91
C GLY A 156 11.54 -2.57 27.32
N LYS A 157 11.76 -1.37 27.84
CA LYS A 157 13.05 -1.05 28.46
C LYS A 157 13.32 -2.10 29.54
N ARG A 158 14.43 -2.84 29.42
CA ARG A 158 14.94 -3.58 30.54
C ARG A 158 15.30 -2.58 31.62
N SER A 159 14.54 -2.56 32.70
CA SER A 159 14.85 -1.79 33.92
C SER A 159 16.09 -2.37 34.59
#